data_ccf2f0df0b6298d74da8ef065e17fd77
#
_entry.id   ccf2f0df0b6298d74da8ef065e17fd77
#
_cell.length_a   1.000
_cell.length_b   1.000
_cell.length_c   1.000
_cell.angle_alpha   90.00
_cell.angle_beta   90.00
_cell.angle_gamma   90.00
#
_symmetry.space_group_name_H-M   'P 1'
#
loop_
_entity.id
_entity.type
_entity.pdbx_description
1 polymer ?
#
loop_
_entity_poly.entity_id
_entity_poly.type
_entity_poly.pdbx_seq_one_letter_code
_entity_poly.pdbx_strand_id
1 'polypeptide(L)'
;ESLIDVTDIIDNQKGLKEDLFEGLLVTIISILNSSKGMVLLKDEKSGFFNVISQFNIQKEELPSKILRFTKGILKELNENKISKVVDNPQDYSLLKPSKKNALLSPIITGNELVGAILLFDKESRTGLVRFTQQDLRLFDSLSKKVSHAYDNIRLIDSLKTSNKLVDNIMSSITTGIIMINILGEIEFVNESAKKIFVLSEDGVINNHYFMVFQNNPKLIELLEKSELQDEIIYEDNFSITDSSESTREINLTLSPVYNEQNERSGLVFSFEDLSGINKIKSTFKKYVSENIVDELLQNENSLELGGAQNEVCVLFCDIRGFTSLSEKMKPAEVV
;
A
#
# COMPACT_ATOMS: atom_id res chain seq x y z
N GLU A 1 -22.96 16.81 27.55
CA GLU A 1 -23.64 15.65 26.91
C GLU A 1 -23.51 15.70 25.40
N SER A 2 -23.98 16.76 24.72
CA SER A 2 -24.00 16.85 23.25
C SER A 2 -22.60 16.86 22.55
N LEU A 3 -21.54 17.26 23.24
CA LEU A 3 -20.17 17.20 22.73
C LEU A 3 -19.55 15.79 22.82
N ILE A 4 -20.08 14.96 23.70
CA ILE A 4 -19.70 13.54 23.85
C ILE A 4 -20.30 12.76 22.67
N ASP A 5 -21.54 13.04 22.27
CA ASP A 5 -22.22 12.35 21.17
C ASP A 5 -21.46 12.45 19.83
N VAL A 6 -20.86 13.62 19.54
CA VAL A 6 -20.06 13.81 18.32
C VAL A 6 -18.76 12.96 18.36
N THR A 7 -18.14 12.85 19.53
CA THR A 7 -16.93 12.06 19.71
C THR A 7 -17.24 10.56 19.58
N ASP A 8 -18.34 10.10 20.17
CA ASP A 8 -18.78 8.69 20.09
C ASP A 8 -19.14 8.26 18.66
N ILE A 9 -19.69 9.15 17.85
CA ILE A 9 -19.95 8.89 16.42
C ILE A 9 -18.65 8.73 15.64
N ILE A 10 -17.65 9.56 15.95
CA ILE A 10 -16.33 9.51 15.31
C ILE A 10 -15.59 8.21 15.64
N ASP A 11 -15.64 7.77 16.89
CA ASP A 11 -14.92 6.59 17.38
C ASP A 11 -15.57 5.27 16.95
N ASN A 12 -16.89 5.24 16.76
CA ASN A 12 -17.64 4.02 16.48
C ASN A 12 -17.86 3.72 14.98
N GLN A 13 -17.65 4.69 14.07
CA GLN A 13 -17.91 4.46 12.64
C GLN A 13 -16.63 4.04 11.87
N LYS A 14 -16.55 2.75 11.58
CA LYS A 14 -15.61 2.15 10.61
C LYS A 14 -16.15 2.12 9.17
N GLY A 15 -17.19 2.91 8.86
CA GLY A 15 -17.91 2.92 7.59
C GLY A 15 -17.38 3.93 6.55
N LEU A 16 -18.03 3.97 5.37
CA LEU A 16 -17.76 4.90 4.28
C LEU A 16 -17.79 6.36 4.77
N LYS A 17 -16.95 7.23 4.19
CA LYS A 17 -16.87 8.67 4.50
C LYS A 17 -18.25 9.36 4.53
N GLU A 18 -19.17 8.92 3.67
CA GLU A 18 -20.54 9.45 3.55
C GLU A 18 -21.37 9.21 4.82
N ASP A 19 -21.36 8.00 5.35
CA ASP A 19 -22.13 7.64 6.56
C ASP A 19 -21.68 8.44 7.78
N LEU A 20 -20.37 8.69 7.90
CA LEU A 20 -19.82 9.51 8.98
C LEU A 20 -20.33 10.96 8.89
N PHE A 21 -20.23 11.58 7.70
CA PHE A 21 -20.66 12.97 7.54
C PHE A 21 -22.17 13.14 7.66
N GLU A 22 -22.96 12.14 7.30
CA GLU A 22 -24.39 12.13 7.53
C GLU A 22 -24.71 12.14 9.03
N GLY A 23 -24.12 11.24 9.81
CA GLY A 23 -24.30 11.20 11.27
C GLY A 23 -23.84 12.48 11.97
N LEU A 24 -22.68 13.03 11.57
CA LEU A 24 -22.17 14.28 12.11
C LEU A 24 -23.07 15.48 11.76
N LEU A 25 -23.55 15.56 10.53
CA LEU A 25 -24.45 16.62 10.09
C LEU A 25 -25.76 16.62 10.88
N VAL A 26 -26.39 15.44 11.03
CA VAL A 26 -27.61 15.27 11.80
C VAL A 26 -27.42 15.70 13.26
N THR A 27 -26.31 15.31 13.87
CA THR A 27 -25.96 15.68 15.24
C THR A 27 -25.78 17.19 15.40
N ILE A 28 -25.03 17.83 14.49
CA ILE A 28 -24.81 19.28 14.52
C ILE A 28 -26.12 20.05 14.32
N ILE A 29 -26.98 19.58 13.41
CA ILE A 29 -28.29 20.12 13.15
C ILE A 29 -29.15 20.05 14.43
N SER A 30 -29.19 18.90 15.10
CA SER A 30 -29.91 18.71 16.35
C SER A 30 -29.43 19.64 17.47
N ILE A 31 -28.11 19.77 17.66
CA ILE A 31 -27.51 20.63 18.69
C ILE A 31 -27.85 22.11 18.47
N LEU A 32 -27.78 22.56 17.21
CA LEU A 32 -28.00 23.98 16.87
C LEU A 32 -29.46 24.30 16.50
N ASN A 33 -30.32 23.28 16.51
CA ASN A 33 -31.71 23.40 16.05
C ASN A 33 -31.82 24.01 14.65
N SER A 34 -30.96 23.56 13.71
CA SER A 34 -31.00 24.03 12.34
C SER A 34 -32.12 23.35 11.55
N SER A 35 -32.78 24.08 10.65
CA SER A 35 -33.86 23.52 9.82
C SER A 35 -33.33 22.67 8.67
N LYS A 36 -32.12 23.04 8.15
CA LYS A 36 -31.49 22.41 7.00
C LYS A 36 -29.98 22.48 7.17
N GLY A 37 -29.27 21.56 6.47
CA GLY A 37 -27.81 21.60 6.45
C GLY A 37 -27.22 20.82 5.29
N MET A 38 -25.97 21.12 4.95
CA MET A 38 -25.20 20.34 3.99
C MET A 38 -23.71 20.36 4.34
N VAL A 39 -23.02 19.29 3.90
CA VAL A 39 -21.56 19.17 3.97
C VAL A 39 -21.01 19.11 2.55
N LEU A 40 -20.02 19.94 2.29
CA LEU A 40 -19.26 19.96 1.06
C LEU A 40 -17.86 19.41 1.34
N LEU A 41 -17.38 18.50 0.48
CA LEU A 41 -15.97 18.10 0.48
C LEU A 41 -15.35 18.32 -0.89
N LYS A 42 -14.07 18.63 -0.89
CA LYS A 42 -13.25 18.75 -2.09
C LYS A 42 -12.89 17.37 -2.61
N ASP A 43 -13.17 17.11 -3.86
CA ASP A 43 -12.67 15.96 -4.57
C ASP A 43 -11.19 16.16 -4.91
N GLU A 44 -10.34 15.26 -4.46
CA GLU A 44 -8.87 15.37 -4.60
C GLU A 44 -8.40 15.32 -6.07
N LYS A 45 -9.16 14.64 -6.95
CA LYS A 45 -8.79 14.48 -8.36
C LYS A 45 -9.20 15.68 -9.20
N SER A 46 -10.42 16.15 -9.02
CA SER A 46 -10.98 17.24 -9.81
C SER A 46 -10.76 18.62 -9.20
N GLY A 47 -10.50 18.69 -7.89
CA GLY A 47 -10.38 19.93 -7.13
C GLY A 47 -11.72 20.67 -6.90
N PHE A 48 -12.84 20.04 -7.23
CA PHE A 48 -14.17 20.60 -7.07
C PHE A 48 -14.80 20.18 -5.74
N PHE A 49 -15.76 20.98 -5.27
CA PHE A 49 -16.55 20.64 -4.09
C PHE A 49 -17.83 19.92 -4.49
N ASN A 50 -18.04 18.77 -3.87
CA ASN A 50 -19.23 17.98 -4.00
C ASN A 50 -20.06 18.02 -2.70
N VAL A 51 -21.37 17.96 -2.81
CA VAL A 51 -22.25 17.74 -1.66
C VAL A 51 -22.14 16.27 -1.26
N ILE A 52 -21.56 16.01 -0.07
CA ILE A 52 -21.39 14.64 0.44
C ILE A 52 -22.58 14.24 1.31
N SER A 53 -23.10 15.17 2.09
CA SER A 53 -24.26 14.93 2.95
C SER A 53 -25.16 16.15 2.95
N GLN A 54 -26.47 15.90 3.08
CA GLN A 54 -27.48 16.95 3.16
C GLN A 54 -28.64 16.53 4.03
N PHE A 55 -29.24 17.49 4.69
CA PHE A 55 -30.43 17.29 5.53
C PHE A 55 -31.53 18.30 5.16
N ASN A 56 -32.71 17.80 4.87
CA ASN A 56 -33.94 18.58 4.60
C ASN A 56 -33.78 19.64 3.47
N ILE A 57 -32.96 19.38 2.46
CA ILE A 57 -32.75 20.23 1.29
C ILE A 57 -33.33 19.54 0.07
N GLN A 58 -34.18 20.25 -0.71
CA GLN A 58 -34.77 19.73 -1.94
C GLN A 58 -33.75 19.74 -3.06
N LYS A 59 -33.89 18.81 -4.04
CA LYS A 59 -32.93 18.70 -5.16
C LYS A 59 -32.80 19.99 -5.97
N GLU A 60 -33.87 20.75 -6.07
CA GLU A 60 -33.93 22.04 -6.77
C GLU A 60 -33.18 23.17 -6.03
N GLU A 61 -33.00 23.02 -4.73
CA GLU A 61 -32.27 23.94 -3.88
C GLU A 61 -30.76 23.66 -3.87
N LEU A 62 -30.37 22.48 -4.35
CA LEU A 62 -28.95 22.10 -4.43
C LEU A 62 -28.24 22.88 -5.53
N PRO A 63 -26.96 23.17 -5.33
CA PRO A 63 -26.16 23.83 -6.38
C PRO A 63 -26.05 22.94 -7.62
N SER A 64 -26.65 23.39 -8.73
CA SER A 64 -26.66 22.69 -10.03
C SER A 64 -25.32 22.74 -10.77
N LYS A 65 -24.31 23.44 -10.25
CA LYS A 65 -23.01 23.64 -10.89
C LYS A 65 -21.89 23.20 -9.98
N ILE A 66 -20.83 22.70 -10.61
CA ILE A 66 -19.54 22.38 -9.98
C ILE A 66 -19.06 23.57 -9.15
N LEU A 67 -18.94 23.38 -7.84
CA LEU A 67 -18.53 24.41 -6.90
C LEU A 67 -17.01 24.56 -6.92
N ARG A 68 -16.52 25.79 -7.15
CA ARG A 68 -15.10 26.14 -7.12
C ARG A 68 -14.80 27.17 -6.05
N PHE A 69 -13.60 27.15 -5.50
CA PHE A 69 -13.10 28.19 -4.57
C PHE A 69 -12.94 29.57 -5.17
N THR A 70 -13.01 29.70 -6.46
CA THR A 70 -12.60 30.94 -7.15
C THR A 70 -13.65 32.04 -7.11
N LYS A 71 -14.89 31.73 -6.66
CA LYS A 71 -15.99 32.72 -6.63
C LYS A 71 -16.91 32.53 -5.43
N GLY A 72 -17.52 33.64 -5.01
CA GLY A 72 -18.55 33.66 -3.98
C GLY A 72 -18.07 33.32 -2.58
N ILE A 73 -18.98 32.80 -1.78
CA ILE A 73 -18.77 32.54 -0.34
C ILE A 73 -17.65 31.53 -0.04
N LEU A 74 -17.42 30.57 -0.93
CA LEU A 74 -16.34 29.59 -0.77
C LEU A 74 -14.96 30.21 -0.96
N LYS A 75 -14.83 31.21 -1.82
CA LYS A 75 -13.58 31.97 -1.95
C LYS A 75 -13.23 32.68 -0.65
N GLU A 76 -14.19 33.42 -0.09
CA GLU A 76 -14.02 34.07 1.19
C GLU A 76 -13.67 33.11 2.33
N LEU A 77 -14.32 31.93 2.33
CA LEU A 77 -14.04 30.89 3.31
C LEU A 77 -12.62 30.31 3.18
N ASN A 78 -12.15 30.19 1.95
CA ASN A 78 -10.78 29.71 1.68
C ASN A 78 -9.72 30.73 2.11
N GLU A 79 -9.98 32.01 1.87
CA GLU A 79 -9.05 33.12 2.22
C GLU A 79 -8.97 33.29 3.74
N ASN A 80 -10.11 33.36 4.40
CA ASN A 80 -10.21 33.68 5.83
C ASN A 80 -10.12 32.48 6.76
N LYS A 81 -10.56 31.30 6.32
CA LYS A 81 -10.58 30.03 7.09
C LYS A 81 -11.28 30.15 8.45
N ILE A 82 -12.30 30.99 8.54
CA ILE A 82 -13.02 31.30 9.77
C ILE A 82 -14.50 31.06 9.57
N SER A 83 -15.13 30.47 10.59
CA SER A 83 -16.58 30.30 10.64
C SER A 83 -17.28 31.65 10.71
N LYS A 84 -18.41 31.78 9.99
CA LYS A 84 -19.18 33.04 9.97
C LYS A 84 -20.67 32.85 9.89
N VAL A 85 -21.40 33.88 10.35
CA VAL A 85 -22.84 34.05 10.09
C VAL A 85 -22.99 34.84 8.81
N VAL A 86 -23.88 34.43 7.93
CA VAL A 86 -24.23 35.14 6.70
C VAL A 86 -25.66 35.65 6.82
N ASP A 87 -25.82 36.94 7.08
CA ASP A 87 -27.12 37.60 7.33
C ASP A 87 -27.95 37.77 6.08
N ASN A 88 -27.34 37.91 4.90
CA ASN A 88 -28.03 38.02 3.62
C ASN A 88 -27.69 36.82 2.71
N PRO A 89 -28.27 35.64 2.96
CA PRO A 89 -27.97 34.42 2.21
C PRO A 89 -28.37 34.51 0.73
N GLN A 90 -29.30 35.38 0.39
CA GLN A 90 -29.81 35.58 -0.98
C GLN A 90 -28.73 36.07 -1.95
N ASP A 91 -27.67 36.74 -1.44
CA ASP A 91 -26.55 37.24 -2.24
C ASP A 91 -25.67 36.08 -2.79
N TYR A 92 -25.82 34.88 -2.26
CA TYR A 92 -25.02 33.73 -2.60
C TYR A 92 -25.86 32.56 -3.09
N SER A 93 -25.59 32.09 -4.31
CA SER A 93 -26.35 30.97 -4.93
C SER A 93 -26.27 29.68 -4.12
N LEU A 94 -25.20 29.46 -3.37
CA LEU A 94 -25.01 28.29 -2.50
C LEU A 94 -25.90 28.34 -1.24
N LEU A 95 -26.33 29.52 -0.83
CA LEU A 95 -27.12 29.74 0.40
C LEU A 95 -28.61 29.92 0.11
N LYS A 96 -29.07 29.66 -1.11
CA LYS A 96 -30.48 29.74 -1.49
C LYS A 96 -31.45 28.96 -0.56
N PRO A 97 -31.07 27.81 0.05
CA PRO A 97 -31.94 27.11 1.00
C PRO A 97 -32.32 27.93 2.24
N SER A 98 -31.58 28.98 2.57
CA SER A 98 -31.80 29.81 3.75
C SER A 98 -32.83 30.93 3.50
N LYS A 99 -33.69 31.15 4.48
CA LYS A 99 -34.73 32.25 4.49
C LYS A 99 -34.36 33.38 5.43
N LYS A 100 -33.59 33.11 6.47
CA LYS A 100 -33.25 34.09 7.52
C LYS A 100 -31.75 34.43 7.50
N ASN A 101 -30.93 33.52 7.90
CA ASN A 101 -29.46 33.57 7.78
C ASN A 101 -28.85 32.17 7.80
N ALA A 102 -27.59 32.09 7.48
CA ALA A 102 -26.85 30.81 7.44
C ALA A 102 -25.57 30.86 8.29
N LEU A 103 -25.21 29.71 8.85
CA LEU A 103 -23.89 29.48 9.41
C LEU A 103 -23.02 28.75 8.40
N LEU A 104 -21.79 29.17 8.30
CA LEU A 104 -20.78 28.60 7.41
C LEU A 104 -19.51 28.35 8.20
N SER A 105 -18.99 27.13 8.13
CA SER A 105 -17.72 26.76 8.76
C SER A 105 -16.85 25.96 7.82
N PRO A 106 -15.52 26.24 7.78
CA PRO A 106 -14.58 25.45 7.00
C PRO A 106 -14.27 24.12 7.65
N ILE A 107 -13.97 23.11 6.82
CA ILE A 107 -13.29 21.90 7.23
C ILE A 107 -11.85 22.06 6.72
N ILE A 108 -10.90 22.09 7.65
CA ILE A 108 -9.49 22.39 7.36
C ILE A 108 -8.63 21.20 7.75
N THR A 109 -7.72 20.82 6.85
CA THR A 109 -6.69 19.79 7.05
C THR A 109 -5.32 20.44 6.94
N GLY A 110 -4.54 20.45 8.01
CA GLY A 110 -3.30 21.23 8.06
C GLY A 110 -3.57 22.71 7.82
N ASN A 111 -3.24 23.23 6.65
CA ASN A 111 -3.51 24.62 6.26
C ASN A 111 -4.38 24.72 5.00
N GLU A 112 -4.99 23.62 4.55
CA GLU A 112 -5.81 23.55 3.34
C GLU A 112 -7.29 23.47 3.67
N LEU A 113 -8.13 24.20 2.94
CA LEU A 113 -9.58 24.03 2.99
C LEU A 113 -9.98 22.81 2.17
N VAL A 114 -10.46 21.77 2.85
CA VAL A 114 -10.89 20.51 2.24
C VAL A 114 -12.41 20.35 2.19
N GLY A 115 -13.15 21.19 2.91
CA GLY A 115 -14.60 21.11 2.92
C GLY A 115 -15.25 22.32 3.59
N ALA A 116 -16.56 22.30 3.68
CA ALA A 116 -17.35 23.26 4.41
C ALA A 116 -18.62 22.61 4.95
N ILE A 117 -19.05 23.06 6.12
CA ILE A 117 -20.36 22.74 6.72
C ILE A 117 -21.22 23.99 6.63
N LEU A 118 -22.43 23.82 6.12
CA LEU A 118 -23.41 24.90 5.98
C LEU A 118 -24.68 24.49 6.72
N LEU A 119 -25.17 25.41 7.57
CA LEU A 119 -26.45 25.28 8.26
C LEU A 119 -27.35 26.46 7.88
N PHE A 120 -28.64 26.16 7.71
CA PHE A 120 -29.60 27.14 7.23
C PHE A 120 -30.75 27.28 8.23
N ASP A 121 -31.04 28.51 8.61
CA ASP A 121 -32.12 28.90 9.46
C ASP A 121 -32.23 28.07 10.76
N LYS A 122 -32.40 28.72 11.86
CA LYS A 122 -32.62 28.08 13.16
C LYS A 122 -34.13 27.90 13.42
N GLU A 123 -34.49 26.73 13.90
CA GLU A 123 -35.87 26.46 14.32
C GLU A 123 -36.09 26.86 15.77
N SER A 124 -37.27 27.45 16.04
CA SER A 124 -37.77 27.71 17.39
C SER A 124 -39.24 27.34 17.47
N ARG A 125 -39.81 27.36 18.69
CA ARG A 125 -41.23 27.10 18.91
C ARG A 125 -42.16 28.09 18.16
N THR A 126 -41.63 29.27 17.81
CA THR A 126 -42.39 30.33 17.12
C THR A 126 -42.08 30.39 15.60
N GLY A 127 -41.34 29.42 15.07
CA GLY A 127 -40.96 29.34 13.67
C GLY A 127 -39.47 29.58 13.44
N LEU A 128 -39.10 29.93 12.20
CA LEU A 128 -37.68 30.14 11.82
C LEU A 128 -37.16 31.45 12.43
N VAL A 129 -36.01 31.36 13.11
CA VAL A 129 -35.29 32.47 13.70
C VAL A 129 -33.87 32.56 13.13
N ARG A 130 -33.12 33.63 13.45
CA ARG A 130 -31.76 33.80 13.04
C ARG A 130 -30.80 33.08 14.00
N PHE A 131 -29.70 32.58 13.47
CA PHE A 131 -28.55 32.16 14.27
C PHE A 131 -27.89 33.36 14.91
N THR A 132 -27.39 33.16 16.12
CA THR A 132 -26.75 34.18 16.95
C THR A 132 -25.23 33.98 16.95
N GLN A 133 -24.50 34.94 17.53
CA GLN A 133 -23.04 34.79 17.76
C GLN A 133 -22.70 33.65 18.74
N GLN A 134 -23.62 33.28 19.59
CA GLN A 134 -23.46 32.15 20.50
C GLN A 134 -23.53 30.82 19.73
N ASP A 135 -24.49 30.70 18.79
CA ASP A 135 -24.59 29.57 17.87
C ASP A 135 -23.34 29.43 17.01
N LEU A 136 -22.78 30.55 16.52
CA LEU A 136 -21.53 30.56 15.74
C LEU A 136 -20.35 29.99 16.53
N ARG A 137 -20.17 30.38 17.79
CA ARG A 137 -19.08 29.86 18.63
C ARG A 137 -19.20 28.36 18.85
N LEU A 138 -20.42 27.88 19.12
CA LEU A 138 -20.68 26.45 19.29
C LEU A 138 -20.43 25.70 17.97
N PHE A 139 -20.91 26.24 16.86
CA PHE A 139 -20.72 25.66 15.53
C PHE A 139 -19.22 25.60 15.14
N ASP A 140 -18.46 26.64 15.41
CA ASP A 140 -17.01 26.66 15.16
C ASP A 140 -16.28 25.57 15.95
N SER A 141 -16.66 25.40 17.22
CA SER A 141 -16.08 24.32 18.06
C SER A 141 -16.40 22.92 17.53
N LEU A 142 -17.64 22.69 17.11
CA LEU A 142 -18.08 21.42 16.52
C LEU A 142 -17.37 21.15 15.17
N SER A 143 -17.29 22.17 14.33
CA SER A 143 -16.62 22.06 13.01
C SER A 143 -15.12 21.77 13.11
N LYS A 144 -14.44 22.30 14.12
CA LYS A 144 -13.03 21.94 14.40
C LYS A 144 -12.89 20.46 14.77
N LYS A 145 -13.81 19.91 15.56
CA LYS A 145 -13.80 18.46 15.85
C LYS A 145 -14.04 17.62 14.59
N VAL A 146 -14.96 18.07 13.71
CA VAL A 146 -15.18 17.42 12.41
C VAL A 146 -13.90 17.46 11.55
N SER A 147 -13.19 18.59 11.54
CA SER A 147 -11.92 18.72 10.83
C SER A 147 -10.87 17.73 11.34
N HIS A 148 -10.70 17.63 12.66
CA HIS A 148 -9.76 16.65 13.26
C HIS A 148 -10.17 15.20 12.97
N ALA A 149 -11.46 14.88 13.01
CA ALA A 149 -11.94 13.55 12.65
C ALA A 149 -11.64 13.19 11.19
N TYR A 150 -11.86 14.14 10.30
CA TYR A 150 -11.55 13.98 8.88
C TYR A 150 -10.03 13.79 8.64
N ASP A 151 -9.20 14.56 9.34
CA ASP A 151 -7.74 14.37 9.31
C ASP A 151 -7.34 12.95 9.70
N ASN A 152 -7.87 12.44 10.81
CA ASN A 152 -7.58 11.09 11.27
C ASN A 152 -7.99 10.02 10.24
N ILE A 153 -9.20 10.15 9.66
CA ILE A 153 -9.65 9.22 8.62
C ILE A 153 -8.72 9.27 7.41
N ARG A 154 -8.34 10.46 6.96
CA ARG A 154 -7.44 10.65 5.83
C ARG A 154 -6.06 10.04 6.07
N LEU A 155 -5.52 10.21 7.28
CA LEU A 155 -4.24 9.60 7.66
C LEU A 155 -4.34 8.05 7.68
N ILE A 156 -5.41 7.49 8.24
CA ILE A 156 -5.65 6.05 8.24
C ILE A 156 -5.78 5.50 6.81
N ASP A 157 -6.53 6.17 5.94
CA ASP A 157 -6.67 5.78 4.53
C ASP A 157 -5.35 5.86 3.77
N SER A 158 -4.54 6.89 4.03
CA SER A 158 -3.20 7.04 3.46
C SER A 158 -2.27 5.92 3.91
N LEU A 159 -2.26 5.58 5.21
CA LEU A 159 -1.48 4.48 5.76
C LEU A 159 -1.91 3.13 5.17
N LYS A 160 -3.22 2.87 5.06
CA LYS A 160 -3.74 1.64 4.43
C LYS A 160 -3.33 1.53 2.97
N THR A 161 -3.37 2.64 2.24
CA THR A 161 -2.96 2.67 0.82
C THR A 161 -1.46 2.43 0.67
N SER A 162 -0.64 3.04 1.54
CA SER A 162 0.81 2.84 1.56
C SER A 162 1.17 1.39 1.91
N ASN A 163 0.55 0.82 2.95
CA ASN A 163 0.78 -0.57 3.33
C ASN A 163 0.39 -1.52 2.19
N LYS A 164 -0.77 -1.31 1.56
CA LYS A 164 -1.20 -2.12 0.41
C LYS A 164 -0.25 -2.02 -0.78
N LEU A 165 0.35 -0.86 -1.01
CA LEU A 165 1.38 -0.69 -2.04
C LEU A 165 2.63 -1.50 -1.70
N VAL A 166 3.09 -1.45 -0.45
CA VAL A 166 4.23 -2.26 0.03
C VAL A 166 3.93 -3.76 -0.13
N ASP A 167 2.75 -4.22 0.28
CA ASP A 167 2.32 -5.61 0.12
C ASP A 167 2.31 -6.05 -1.34
N ASN A 168 1.80 -5.21 -2.25
CA ASN A 168 1.79 -5.50 -3.68
C ASN A 168 3.20 -5.58 -4.26
N ILE A 169 4.11 -4.69 -3.86
CA ILE A 169 5.52 -4.72 -4.27
C ILE A 169 6.16 -6.02 -3.77
N MET A 170 6.04 -6.34 -2.48
CA MET A 170 6.60 -7.55 -1.87
C MET A 170 6.07 -8.84 -2.50
N SER A 171 4.80 -8.85 -2.93
CA SER A 171 4.18 -10.00 -3.60
C SER A 171 4.63 -10.16 -5.05
N SER A 172 5.05 -9.08 -5.71
CA SER A 172 5.50 -9.09 -7.11
C SER A 172 7.00 -9.44 -7.27
N ILE A 173 7.78 -9.31 -6.20
CA ILE A 173 9.22 -9.61 -6.20
C ILE A 173 9.41 -11.13 -6.21
N THR A 174 10.24 -11.63 -7.13
CA THR A 174 10.59 -13.06 -7.23
C THR A 174 11.63 -13.50 -6.20
N THR A 175 12.40 -12.56 -5.66
CA THR A 175 13.35 -12.80 -4.56
C THR A 175 12.60 -13.11 -3.27
N GLY A 176 12.96 -14.19 -2.59
CA GLY A 176 12.47 -14.49 -1.24
C GLY A 176 13.02 -13.48 -0.24
N ILE A 177 12.17 -12.95 0.62
CA ILE A 177 12.54 -11.98 1.67
C ILE A 177 11.96 -12.44 3.00
N ILE A 178 12.82 -12.55 3.99
CA ILE A 178 12.47 -12.89 5.38
C ILE A 178 13.12 -11.84 6.29
N MET A 179 12.34 -11.22 7.19
CA MET A 179 12.87 -10.35 8.24
C MET A 179 12.88 -11.09 9.57
N ILE A 180 13.98 -10.95 10.27
CA ILE A 180 14.24 -11.58 11.57
C ILE A 180 14.60 -10.46 12.55
N ASN A 181 13.95 -10.42 13.71
CA ASN A 181 14.23 -9.44 14.76
C ASN A 181 15.49 -9.78 15.57
N ILE A 182 15.86 -8.92 16.50
CA ILE A 182 17.04 -9.12 17.37
C ILE A 182 16.94 -10.33 18.30
N LEU A 183 15.74 -10.90 18.48
CA LEU A 183 15.51 -12.11 19.26
C LEU A 183 15.58 -13.37 18.42
N GLY A 184 15.87 -13.26 17.13
CA GLY A 184 15.86 -14.39 16.18
C GLY A 184 14.46 -14.82 15.73
N GLU A 185 13.42 -14.04 16.01
CA GLU A 185 12.05 -14.36 15.61
C GLU A 185 11.75 -13.79 14.22
N ILE A 186 11.04 -14.54 13.40
CA ILE A 186 10.65 -14.14 12.05
C ILE A 186 9.45 -13.19 12.15
N GLU A 187 9.64 -11.94 11.74
CA GLU A 187 8.59 -10.91 11.73
C GLU A 187 7.86 -10.80 10.40
N PHE A 188 8.55 -11.11 9.30
CA PHE A 188 7.98 -10.97 7.96
C PHE A 188 8.51 -12.04 7.01
N VAL A 189 7.63 -12.53 6.12
CA VAL A 189 7.96 -13.46 5.04
C VAL A 189 7.14 -13.08 3.81
N ASN A 190 7.77 -12.82 2.66
CA ASN A 190 7.04 -12.56 1.43
C ASN A 190 6.58 -13.85 0.75
N GLU A 191 5.68 -13.74 -0.23
CA GLU A 191 5.11 -14.89 -0.95
C GLU A 191 6.16 -15.72 -1.70
N SER A 192 7.22 -15.11 -2.20
CA SER A 192 8.31 -15.81 -2.87
C SER A 192 9.11 -16.68 -1.90
N ALA A 193 9.40 -16.17 -0.70
CA ALA A 193 10.06 -16.95 0.35
C ALA A 193 9.23 -18.15 0.79
N LYS A 194 7.92 -17.98 0.96
CA LYS A 194 7.01 -19.09 1.29
C LYS A 194 7.05 -20.19 0.22
N LYS A 195 7.08 -19.82 -1.06
CA LYS A 195 7.15 -20.77 -2.19
C LYS A 195 8.49 -21.49 -2.28
N ILE A 196 9.60 -20.79 -2.06
CA ILE A 196 10.95 -21.36 -2.18
C ILE A 196 11.22 -22.36 -1.05
N PHE A 197 10.88 -22.01 0.18
CA PHE A 197 11.04 -22.89 1.33
C PHE A 197 9.84 -23.84 1.60
N VAL A 198 8.75 -23.69 0.82
CA VAL A 198 7.49 -24.44 1.02
C VAL A 198 6.96 -24.29 2.44
N LEU A 199 6.89 -23.03 2.91
CA LEU A 199 6.43 -22.69 4.26
C LEU A 199 4.91 -22.61 4.31
N SER A 200 4.30 -23.16 5.37
CA SER A 200 2.87 -22.97 5.66
C SER A 200 2.63 -21.58 6.24
N GLU A 201 1.44 -21.00 6.04
CA GLU A 201 1.10 -19.69 6.61
C GLU A 201 1.08 -19.72 8.14
N ASP A 202 0.60 -20.82 8.72
CA ASP A 202 0.55 -21.01 10.16
C ASP A 202 1.88 -21.57 10.66
N GLY A 203 2.56 -20.85 11.56
CA GLY A 203 3.72 -21.36 12.28
C GLY A 203 5.09 -20.86 11.81
N VAL A 204 5.16 -19.81 10.99
CA VAL A 204 6.43 -19.18 10.59
C VAL A 204 6.64 -17.85 11.30
N ILE A 205 5.64 -16.97 11.25
CA ILE A 205 5.69 -15.66 11.91
C ILE A 205 5.70 -15.82 13.44
N ASN A 206 6.49 -15.03 14.12
CA ASN A 206 6.76 -15.06 15.57
C ASN A 206 7.44 -16.35 16.06
N ASN A 207 7.94 -17.21 15.18
CA ASN A 207 8.78 -18.34 15.55
C ASN A 207 10.25 -18.00 15.30
N HIS A 208 11.11 -18.58 16.15
CA HIS A 208 12.55 -18.42 16.01
C HIS A 208 13.03 -19.13 14.75
N TYR A 209 13.91 -18.49 13.95
CA TYR A 209 14.41 -19.02 12.67
C TYR A 209 15.02 -20.41 12.80
N PHE A 210 15.60 -20.74 13.96
CA PHE A 210 16.17 -22.04 14.28
C PHE A 210 15.13 -23.17 14.13
N MET A 211 13.89 -22.92 14.56
CA MET A 211 12.80 -23.91 14.44
C MET A 211 12.32 -24.06 12.99
N VAL A 212 12.29 -22.94 12.26
CA VAL A 212 11.79 -22.92 10.88
C VAL A 212 12.80 -23.54 9.91
N PHE A 213 14.11 -23.30 10.13
CA PHE A 213 15.18 -23.79 9.25
C PHE A 213 15.96 -24.97 9.82
N GLN A 214 15.39 -25.76 10.72
CA GLN A 214 16.07 -26.90 11.38
C GLN A 214 16.70 -27.90 10.39
N ASN A 215 16.14 -28.05 9.18
CA ASN A 215 16.66 -28.91 8.12
C ASN A 215 17.85 -28.28 7.36
N ASN A 216 18.26 -27.06 7.70
CA ASN A 216 19.31 -26.31 7.03
C ASN A 216 20.40 -25.83 8.01
N PRO A 217 21.19 -26.73 8.60
CA PRO A 217 22.17 -26.36 9.65
C PRO A 217 23.20 -25.33 9.16
N LYS A 218 23.64 -25.41 7.90
CA LYS A 218 24.57 -24.41 7.33
C LYS A 218 23.94 -23.02 7.23
N LEU A 219 22.63 -22.93 6.92
CA LEU A 219 21.92 -21.66 6.90
C LEU A 219 21.82 -21.06 8.31
N ILE A 220 21.53 -21.92 9.30
CA ILE A 220 21.51 -21.49 10.72
C ILE A 220 22.87 -20.94 11.14
N GLU A 221 23.96 -21.59 10.80
CA GLU A 221 25.34 -21.12 11.11
C GLU A 221 25.60 -19.74 10.46
N LEU A 222 25.15 -19.51 9.22
CA LEU A 222 25.28 -18.22 8.56
C LEU A 222 24.43 -17.13 9.25
N LEU A 223 23.20 -17.46 9.65
CA LEU A 223 22.34 -16.53 10.38
C LEU A 223 22.95 -16.15 11.74
N GLU A 224 23.42 -17.13 12.53
CA GLU A 224 24.14 -16.89 13.78
C GLU A 224 25.41 -16.02 13.58
N LYS A 225 26.18 -16.30 12.55
CA LYS A 225 27.37 -15.51 12.18
C LYS A 225 26.95 -14.06 11.86
N SER A 226 25.88 -13.87 11.10
CA SER A 226 25.36 -12.55 10.76
C SER A 226 24.83 -11.79 11.99
N GLU A 227 24.31 -12.47 13.01
CA GLU A 227 23.92 -11.81 14.27
C GLU A 227 25.12 -11.24 15.02
N LEU A 228 26.27 -11.90 14.96
CA LEU A 228 27.48 -11.48 15.64
C LEU A 228 28.31 -10.46 14.85
N GLN A 229 28.14 -10.40 13.54
CA GLN A 229 28.90 -9.52 12.64
C GLN A 229 27.96 -8.47 12.05
N ASP A 230 28.37 -7.22 12.08
CA ASP A 230 27.58 -6.10 11.52
C ASP A 230 27.92 -5.88 10.05
N GLU A 231 28.11 -6.98 9.31
CA GLU A 231 28.50 -6.99 7.91
C GLU A 231 27.45 -7.71 7.06
N ILE A 232 27.36 -7.31 5.80
CA ILE A 232 26.53 -8.00 4.81
C ILE A 232 27.23 -9.29 4.42
N ILE A 233 26.56 -10.43 4.58
CA ILE A 233 27.03 -11.74 4.13
C ILE A 233 26.37 -12.06 2.80
N TYR A 234 27.17 -12.47 1.83
CA TYR A 234 26.71 -12.87 0.51
C TYR A 234 27.23 -14.27 0.19
N GLU A 235 26.36 -15.19 -0.24
CA GLU A 235 26.72 -16.55 -0.64
C GLU A 235 26.05 -16.92 -1.96
N ASP A 236 26.85 -17.40 -2.90
CA ASP A 236 26.40 -17.89 -4.20
C ASP A 236 26.21 -19.40 -4.21
N ASN A 237 25.21 -19.87 -4.97
CA ASN A 237 24.94 -21.30 -5.17
C ASN A 237 24.82 -22.09 -3.85
N PHE A 238 24.18 -21.47 -2.86
CA PHE A 238 23.96 -22.08 -1.56
C PHE A 238 22.85 -23.11 -1.63
N SER A 239 23.11 -24.34 -1.15
CA SER A 239 22.12 -25.42 -1.16
C SER A 239 21.24 -25.36 0.08
N ILE A 240 19.93 -25.28 -0.10
CA ILE A 240 18.92 -25.38 0.95
C ILE A 240 18.06 -26.63 0.75
N THR A 241 17.48 -27.12 1.85
CA THR A 241 16.45 -28.17 1.83
C THR A 241 15.12 -27.53 2.22
N ASP A 242 14.12 -27.61 1.34
CA ASP A 242 12.79 -27.09 1.63
C ASP A 242 11.99 -28.04 2.56
N SER A 243 10.79 -27.62 2.99
CA SER A 243 9.95 -28.42 3.89
C SER A 243 9.45 -29.74 3.29
N SER A 244 9.57 -29.92 1.97
CA SER A 244 9.28 -31.18 1.26
C SER A 244 10.50 -32.06 1.05
N GLU A 245 11.62 -31.77 1.72
CA GLU A 245 12.91 -32.46 1.60
C GLU A 245 13.55 -32.35 0.21
N SER A 246 13.13 -31.40 -0.61
CA SER A 246 13.73 -31.13 -1.91
C SER A 246 14.89 -30.14 -1.78
N THR A 247 16.01 -30.43 -2.46
CA THR A 247 17.18 -29.52 -2.47
C THR A 247 17.01 -28.47 -3.54
N ARG A 248 17.28 -27.21 -3.19
CA ARG A 248 17.29 -26.04 -4.09
C ARG A 248 18.63 -25.31 -3.98
N GLU A 249 19.04 -24.71 -5.06
CA GLU A 249 20.21 -23.83 -5.10
C GLU A 249 19.73 -22.38 -5.11
N ILE A 250 20.23 -21.59 -4.17
CA ILE A 250 19.88 -20.15 -4.02
C ILE A 250 21.14 -19.31 -3.97
N ASN A 251 21.06 -18.07 -4.46
CA ASN A 251 21.95 -17.00 -4.03
C ASN A 251 21.29 -16.32 -2.82
N LEU A 252 22.06 -16.08 -1.77
CA LEU A 252 21.52 -15.46 -0.57
C LEU A 252 22.33 -14.24 -0.12
N THR A 253 21.63 -13.31 0.51
CA THR A 253 22.23 -12.14 1.14
C THR A 253 21.61 -11.96 2.53
N LEU A 254 22.45 -11.80 3.54
CA LEU A 254 22.06 -11.45 4.90
C LEU A 254 22.51 -10.01 5.17
N SER A 255 21.57 -9.12 5.46
CA SER A 255 21.83 -7.69 5.66
C SER A 255 21.27 -7.23 7.01
N PRO A 256 22.07 -6.58 7.86
CA PRO A 256 21.59 -6.02 9.12
C PRO A 256 20.59 -4.89 8.85
N VAL A 257 19.59 -4.76 9.72
CA VAL A 257 18.57 -3.69 9.70
C VAL A 257 18.76 -2.83 10.95
N TYR A 258 18.61 -1.51 10.78
CA TYR A 258 18.78 -0.52 11.83
C TYR A 258 17.49 0.28 12.01
N ASN A 259 17.22 0.69 13.24
CA ASN A 259 16.13 1.59 13.59
C ASN A 259 16.51 3.07 13.32
N GLU A 260 15.58 3.99 13.59
CA GLU A 260 15.80 5.44 13.42
C GLU A 260 16.92 6.00 14.30
N GLN A 261 17.26 5.31 15.41
CA GLN A 261 18.35 5.65 16.32
C GLN A 261 19.70 5.07 15.87
N ASN A 262 19.75 4.40 14.69
CA ASN A 262 20.91 3.69 14.17
C ASN A 262 21.38 2.53 15.09
N GLU A 263 20.45 1.94 15.83
CA GLU A 263 20.68 0.72 16.59
C GLU A 263 20.19 -0.47 15.77
N ARG A 264 20.89 -1.59 15.83
CA ARG A 264 20.49 -2.81 15.13
C ARG A 264 19.12 -3.28 15.63
N SER A 265 18.18 -3.43 14.70
CA SER A 265 16.81 -3.88 14.96
C SER A 265 16.54 -5.30 14.48
N GLY A 266 17.41 -5.85 13.63
CA GLY A 266 17.22 -7.20 13.10
C GLY A 266 18.11 -7.50 11.91
N LEU A 267 17.64 -8.43 11.07
CA LEU A 267 18.31 -8.95 9.91
C LEU A 267 17.30 -9.14 8.77
N VAL A 268 17.67 -8.78 7.54
CA VAL A 268 16.95 -9.19 6.33
C VAL A 268 17.72 -10.32 5.67
N PHE A 269 17.05 -11.44 5.50
CA PHE A 269 17.50 -12.58 4.71
C PHE A 269 16.79 -12.52 3.36
N SER A 270 17.51 -12.20 2.30
CA SER A 270 17.04 -12.20 0.92
C SER A 270 17.71 -13.30 0.11
N PHE A 271 16.98 -13.93 -0.80
CA PHE A 271 17.50 -15.05 -1.59
C PHE A 271 16.75 -15.24 -2.91
N GLU A 272 17.47 -15.74 -3.91
CA GLU A 272 16.94 -16.00 -5.25
C GLU A 272 17.12 -17.47 -5.62
N ASP A 273 16.03 -18.13 -6.10
CA ASP A 273 16.06 -19.53 -6.53
C ASP A 273 16.69 -19.65 -7.92
N LEU A 274 17.83 -20.29 -7.99
CA LEU A 274 18.58 -20.54 -9.22
C LEU A 274 18.27 -21.91 -9.84
N SER A 275 17.42 -22.75 -9.22
CA SER A 275 17.20 -24.13 -9.65
C SER A 275 16.74 -24.23 -11.11
N GLY A 276 15.92 -23.28 -11.57
CA GLY A 276 15.46 -23.21 -12.96
C GLY A 276 16.59 -22.90 -13.95
N ILE A 277 17.41 -21.91 -13.64
CA ILE A 277 18.55 -21.48 -14.48
C ILE A 277 19.61 -22.58 -14.52
N ASN A 278 19.92 -23.17 -13.35
CA ASN A 278 20.92 -24.23 -13.26
C ASN A 278 20.48 -25.50 -13.97
N LYS A 279 19.18 -25.83 -13.99
CA LYS A 279 18.63 -26.93 -14.78
C LYS A 279 18.79 -26.68 -16.29
N ILE A 280 18.56 -25.46 -16.75
CA ILE A 280 18.78 -25.10 -18.16
C ILE A 280 20.25 -25.20 -18.49
N LYS A 281 21.14 -24.61 -17.68
CA LYS A 281 22.61 -24.70 -17.85
C LYS A 281 23.07 -26.15 -17.92
N SER A 282 22.64 -27.01 -17.01
CA SER A 282 23.02 -28.43 -16.98
C SER A 282 22.52 -29.21 -18.19
N THR A 283 21.36 -28.83 -18.72
CA THR A 283 20.81 -29.42 -19.94
C THR A 283 21.63 -29.01 -21.17
N PHE A 284 21.98 -27.72 -21.27
CA PHE A 284 22.85 -27.23 -22.36
C PHE A 284 24.24 -27.86 -22.35
N LYS A 285 24.84 -28.05 -21.15
CA LYS A 285 26.14 -28.71 -21.00
C LYS A 285 26.18 -30.16 -21.54
N LYS A 286 25.01 -30.82 -21.68
CA LYS A 286 24.93 -32.16 -22.31
C LYS A 286 25.09 -32.13 -23.83
N TYR A 287 24.77 -31.03 -24.48
CA TYR A 287 24.73 -30.90 -25.94
C TYR A 287 25.83 -29.97 -26.48
N VAL A 288 26.37 -29.09 -25.65
CA VAL A 288 27.36 -28.07 -25.99
C VAL A 288 28.54 -28.18 -25.02
N SER A 289 29.75 -27.99 -25.48
CA SER A 289 30.93 -28.02 -24.60
C SER A 289 30.83 -26.93 -23.51
N GLU A 290 31.31 -27.24 -22.31
CA GLU A 290 31.24 -26.37 -21.14
C GLU A 290 31.80 -24.97 -21.42
N ASN A 291 32.94 -24.90 -22.15
CA ASN A 291 33.57 -23.64 -22.52
C ASN A 291 32.67 -22.72 -23.37
N ILE A 292 31.89 -23.30 -24.27
CA ILE A 292 30.95 -22.53 -25.12
C ILE A 292 29.77 -22.03 -24.31
N VAL A 293 29.25 -22.83 -23.37
CA VAL A 293 28.12 -22.42 -22.50
C VAL A 293 28.57 -21.27 -21.60
N ASP A 294 29.75 -21.33 -21.02
CA ASP A 294 30.27 -20.29 -20.14
C ASP A 294 30.63 -19.00 -20.93
N GLU A 295 31.13 -19.12 -22.18
CA GLU A 295 31.38 -17.98 -23.07
C GLU A 295 30.06 -17.27 -23.48
N LEU A 296 29.00 -18.03 -23.80
CA LEU A 296 27.70 -17.50 -24.14
C LEU A 296 27.02 -16.79 -22.95
N LEU A 297 27.28 -17.24 -21.72
CA LEU A 297 26.72 -16.63 -20.50
C LEU A 297 27.51 -15.40 -20.03
N GLN A 298 28.80 -15.31 -20.34
CA GLN A 298 29.65 -14.18 -19.95
C GLN A 298 29.64 -13.02 -20.95
N ASN A 299 29.31 -13.27 -22.23
CA ASN A 299 29.35 -12.28 -23.30
C ASN A 299 27.95 -12.15 -23.94
N GLU A 300 27.17 -11.14 -23.57
CA GLU A 300 25.87 -10.83 -24.20
C GLU A 300 26.00 -10.62 -25.73
N ASN A 301 27.15 -10.13 -26.21
CA ASN A 301 27.42 -9.92 -27.64
C ASN A 301 27.69 -11.20 -28.42
N SER A 302 27.92 -12.33 -27.76
CA SER A 302 28.17 -13.64 -28.43
C SER A 302 26.91 -14.23 -29.04
N LEU A 303 25.72 -13.67 -28.73
CA LEU A 303 24.41 -14.05 -29.28
C LEU A 303 24.03 -13.23 -30.53
N GLU A 304 24.79 -12.21 -30.91
CA GLU A 304 24.54 -11.47 -32.14
C GLU A 304 24.75 -12.37 -33.37
N LEU A 305 23.80 -12.33 -34.30
CA LEU A 305 23.87 -13.01 -35.58
C LEU A 305 25.02 -12.41 -36.43
N GLY A 306 26.23 -12.86 -36.17
CA GLY A 306 27.44 -12.46 -36.87
C GLY A 306 28.48 -13.60 -36.84
N GLY A 307 29.06 -13.95 -37.96
CA GLY A 307 30.15 -14.94 -38.00
C GLY A 307 31.50 -14.30 -37.69
N ALA A 308 32.31 -14.95 -36.87
CA ALA A 308 33.74 -14.62 -36.74
C ALA A 308 34.59 -15.57 -37.59
N GLN A 309 35.59 -15.01 -38.26
CA GLN A 309 36.54 -15.82 -39.03
C GLN A 309 37.61 -16.37 -38.09
N ASN A 310 37.63 -17.70 -37.89
CA ASN A 310 38.60 -18.39 -37.05
C ASN A 310 39.28 -19.53 -37.85
N GLU A 311 40.53 -19.79 -37.56
CA GLU A 311 41.19 -21.02 -38.03
C GLU A 311 40.73 -22.19 -37.15
N VAL A 312 40.11 -23.18 -37.79
CA VAL A 312 39.57 -24.35 -37.07
C VAL A 312 40.08 -25.65 -37.69
N CYS A 313 40.35 -26.64 -36.87
CA CYS A 313 40.56 -28.02 -37.29
C CYS A 313 39.21 -28.76 -37.23
N VAL A 314 38.77 -29.30 -38.35
CA VAL A 314 37.54 -30.08 -38.42
C VAL A 314 37.89 -31.56 -38.47
N LEU A 315 37.42 -32.31 -37.46
CA LEU A 315 37.54 -33.76 -37.40
C LEU A 315 36.17 -34.40 -37.68
N PHE A 316 36.14 -35.28 -38.69
CA PHE A 316 34.98 -36.14 -38.95
C PHE A 316 35.25 -37.52 -38.37
N CYS A 317 34.40 -37.99 -37.47
CA CYS A 317 34.48 -39.31 -36.85
C CYS A 317 33.12 -39.97 -36.95
N ASP A 318 33.09 -41.27 -37.32
CA ASP A 318 31.88 -42.06 -37.41
C ASP A 318 32.12 -43.44 -36.82
N ILE A 319 31.02 -44.05 -36.31
CA ILE A 319 31.05 -45.41 -35.74
C ILE A 319 30.87 -46.42 -36.88
N ARG A 320 31.90 -47.21 -37.14
CA ARG A 320 31.85 -48.21 -38.20
C ARG A 320 30.76 -49.26 -37.92
N GLY A 321 29.81 -49.38 -38.84
CA GLY A 321 28.73 -50.38 -38.73
C GLY A 321 27.60 -49.97 -37.77
N PHE A 322 27.48 -48.67 -37.44
CA PHE A 322 26.45 -48.14 -36.51
C PHE A 322 25.03 -48.56 -36.92
N THR A 323 24.71 -48.50 -38.22
CA THR A 323 23.37 -48.90 -38.74
C THR A 323 23.05 -50.36 -38.37
N SER A 324 23.98 -51.27 -38.60
CA SER A 324 23.80 -52.69 -38.30
C SER A 324 23.80 -53.01 -36.77
N LEU A 325 24.45 -52.12 -35.97
CA LEU A 325 24.41 -52.22 -34.50
C LEU A 325 23.12 -51.69 -33.95
N SER A 326 22.65 -50.51 -34.39
CA SER A 326 21.43 -49.87 -33.94
C SER A 326 20.14 -50.64 -34.30
N GLU A 327 20.11 -51.36 -35.42
CA GLU A 327 19.02 -52.20 -35.78
C GLU A 327 18.79 -53.41 -34.82
N LYS A 328 19.83 -53.79 -34.06
CA LYS A 328 19.77 -54.87 -33.08
C LYS A 328 19.54 -54.43 -31.65
N MET A 329 19.52 -53.13 -31.40
CA MET A 329 19.40 -52.55 -30.08
C MET A 329 18.05 -51.88 -29.89
N LYS A 330 17.55 -51.78 -28.63
CA LYS A 330 16.36 -50.99 -28.34
C LYS A 330 16.68 -49.48 -28.41
N PRO A 331 15.70 -48.65 -28.76
CA PRO A 331 15.94 -47.20 -28.91
C PRO A 331 16.63 -46.56 -27.69
N ALA A 332 16.33 -46.99 -26.46
CA ALA A 332 16.97 -46.54 -25.24
C ALA A 332 18.41 -47.01 -25.01
N GLU A 333 18.88 -48.01 -25.78
CA GLU A 333 20.24 -48.52 -25.72
C GLU A 333 21.14 -47.96 -26.79
N VAL A 334 20.55 -47.21 -27.78
CA VAL A 334 21.24 -46.55 -28.88
C VAL A 334 21.69 -45.16 -28.49
N VAL A 335 20.96 -44.52 -27.54
CA VAL A 335 21.23 -43.19 -26.97
C VAL A 335 22.13 -43.31 -25.77
#